data_ad48ce67ec6bfa26da474cab4f71aff6
#
_entry.id   ad48ce67ec6bfa26da474cab4f71aff6
#
_cell.length_a   1.000
_cell.length_b   1.000
_cell.length_c   1.000
_cell.angle_alpha   90.00
_cell.angle_beta   90.00
_cell.angle_gamma   90.00
#
_symmetry.space_group_name_H-M   'P 1'
#
loop_
_entity.id
_entity.type
_entity.pdbx_description
1 polymer ?
#
loop_
_entity_poly.entity_id
_entity_poly.type
_entity_poly.pdbx_seq_one_letter_code
_entity_poly.pdbx_strand_id
1 'polypeptide(L)'
;GISKDNVYKLINETSYKLDIHLMIDEFPEFLENLIKENNNIIKVSHHVESNSINKFIDVMQKQDSIDTGFGILGSSDLNILRPFLESENVTTDYILLLCVNPGFSYQDPVISPIQRVLDFKNLYPNYQGQIMVDGGVSNKMLNELNELGVNVSVQGGAIFG
;
A
#
# COMPACT_ATOMS: atom_id res chain seq x y z
N GLY A 1 13.48 5.07 3.82
CA GLY A 1 13.26 4.18 2.68
C GLY A 1 14.45 3.26 2.42
N ILE A 2 14.26 2.25 1.59
CA ILE A 2 15.30 1.28 1.22
C ILE A 2 15.95 1.75 -0.08
N SER A 3 17.31 1.71 -0.17
CA SER A 3 18.03 2.06 -1.38
C SER A 3 17.82 1.01 -2.49
N LYS A 4 18.01 1.41 -3.76
CA LYS A 4 17.93 0.51 -4.91
C LYS A 4 18.78 -0.76 -4.74
N ASP A 5 20.01 -0.62 -4.29
CA ASP A 5 20.94 -1.75 -4.11
C ASP A 5 20.45 -2.72 -3.04
N ASN A 6 19.89 -2.19 -1.96
CA ASN A 6 19.29 -3.01 -0.90
C ASN A 6 18.02 -3.72 -1.37
N VAL A 7 17.22 -3.11 -2.25
CA VAL A 7 16.05 -3.77 -2.86
C VAL A 7 16.49 -4.97 -3.70
N TYR A 8 17.48 -4.78 -4.59
CA TYR A 8 18.04 -5.90 -5.39
C TYR A 8 18.63 -7.00 -4.52
N LYS A 9 19.37 -6.62 -3.47
CA LYS A 9 19.95 -7.58 -2.52
C LYS A 9 18.85 -8.40 -1.84
N LEU A 10 17.82 -7.73 -1.32
CA LEU A 10 16.70 -8.38 -0.65
C LEU A 10 16.01 -9.39 -1.57
N ILE A 11 15.73 -9.00 -2.81
CA ILE A 11 15.04 -9.85 -3.78
C ILE A 11 15.88 -11.06 -4.18
N ASN A 12 17.17 -10.89 -4.36
CA ASN A 12 18.08 -11.95 -4.82
C ASN A 12 18.52 -12.90 -3.70
N GLU A 13 18.56 -12.42 -2.46
CA GLU A 13 19.07 -13.19 -1.31
C GLU A 13 17.97 -13.81 -0.44
N THR A 14 16.71 -13.57 -0.75
CA THR A 14 15.59 -14.12 0.04
C THR A 14 14.59 -14.89 -0.82
N SER A 15 14.00 -15.93 -0.21
CA SER A 15 12.83 -16.63 -0.75
C SER A 15 11.50 -16.10 -0.21
N TYR A 16 11.52 -15.04 0.59
CA TYR A 16 10.30 -14.45 1.13
C TYR A 16 9.44 -13.82 0.05
N LYS A 17 8.14 -13.88 0.25
CA LYS A 17 7.19 -13.11 -0.54
C LYS A 17 7.29 -11.64 -0.15
N LEU A 18 7.37 -10.77 -1.16
CA LEU A 18 7.59 -9.34 -0.97
C LEU A 18 6.35 -8.55 -1.32
N ASP A 19 5.98 -7.66 -0.42
CA ASP A 19 5.00 -6.59 -0.63
C ASP A 19 5.77 -5.28 -0.72
N ILE A 20 5.68 -4.59 -1.85
CA ILE A 20 6.44 -3.36 -2.13
C ILE A 20 5.51 -2.17 -2.04
N HIS A 21 5.74 -1.32 -1.04
CA HIS A 21 5.05 -0.04 -0.91
C HIS A 21 5.93 1.10 -1.43
N LEU A 22 5.48 1.73 -2.52
CA LEU A 22 6.20 2.80 -3.20
C LEU A 22 5.78 4.16 -2.63
N MET A 23 6.70 4.79 -1.89
CA MET A 23 6.58 6.16 -1.37
C MET A 23 7.49 7.10 -2.17
N ILE A 24 7.22 7.25 -3.46
CA ILE A 24 8.04 8.00 -4.44
C ILE A 24 7.15 8.81 -5.36
N ASP A 25 7.63 9.93 -5.89
CA ASP A 25 6.89 10.76 -6.86
C ASP A 25 7.11 10.32 -8.31
N GLU A 26 8.26 9.73 -8.59
CA GLU A 26 8.61 9.23 -9.92
C GLU A 26 8.72 7.72 -9.90
N PHE A 27 8.13 7.05 -10.88
CA PHE A 27 8.23 5.60 -11.05
C PHE A 27 9.47 5.28 -11.91
N PRO A 28 10.59 4.84 -11.31
CA PRO A 28 11.83 4.64 -12.04
C PRO A 28 11.78 3.35 -12.88
N GLU A 29 12.45 3.39 -14.04
CA GLU A 29 12.47 2.28 -15.01
C GLU A 29 12.97 0.96 -14.39
N PHE A 30 13.92 1.03 -13.44
CA PHE A 30 14.43 -0.19 -12.81
C PHE A 30 13.37 -0.97 -12.04
N LEU A 31 12.33 -0.30 -11.50
CA LEU A 31 11.22 -0.98 -10.81
C LEU A 31 10.34 -1.76 -11.77
N GLU A 32 10.12 -1.24 -12.97
CA GLU A 32 9.39 -1.97 -14.01
C GLU A 32 10.07 -3.29 -14.35
N ASN A 33 11.40 -3.27 -14.56
CA ASN A 33 12.19 -4.47 -14.83
C ASN A 33 12.18 -5.42 -13.61
N LEU A 34 12.33 -4.87 -12.40
CA LEU A 34 12.30 -5.64 -11.17
C LEU A 34 10.98 -6.40 -10.99
N ILE A 35 9.86 -5.73 -11.22
CA ILE A 35 8.52 -6.32 -11.12
C ILE A 35 8.35 -7.45 -12.15
N LYS A 36 8.83 -7.25 -13.37
CA LYS A 36 8.71 -8.23 -14.45
C LYS A 36 9.57 -9.49 -14.23
N GLU A 37 10.71 -9.35 -13.59
CA GLU A 37 11.72 -10.41 -13.52
C GLU A 37 11.68 -11.25 -12.23
N ASN A 38 10.86 -10.85 -11.23
CA ASN A 38 10.91 -11.47 -9.90
C ASN A 38 9.58 -12.06 -9.43
N ASN A 39 9.54 -13.38 -9.35
CA ASN A 39 8.38 -14.14 -8.87
C ASN A 39 8.15 -14.05 -7.34
N ASN A 40 9.05 -13.43 -6.59
CA ASN A 40 8.92 -13.23 -5.15
C ASN A 40 8.05 -12.01 -4.80
N ILE A 41 7.90 -11.07 -5.74
CA ILE A 41 7.03 -9.92 -5.56
C ILE A 41 5.59 -10.37 -5.78
N ILE A 42 4.77 -10.23 -4.75
CA ILE A 42 3.37 -10.65 -4.78
C ILE A 42 2.39 -9.49 -4.70
N LYS A 43 2.84 -8.35 -4.18
CA LYS A 43 2.04 -7.12 -4.05
C LYS A 43 2.90 -5.91 -4.35
N VAL A 44 2.32 -4.94 -5.03
CA VAL A 44 2.93 -3.61 -5.22
C VAL A 44 1.86 -2.55 -5.03
N SER A 45 2.13 -1.56 -4.19
CA SER A 45 1.27 -0.38 -4.04
C SER A 45 2.00 0.92 -4.33
N HIS A 46 1.24 1.86 -4.89
CA HIS A 46 1.70 3.22 -5.13
C HIS A 46 0.67 4.23 -4.68
N HIS A 47 1.11 5.40 -4.22
CA HIS A 47 0.21 6.43 -3.74
C HIS A 47 -0.54 7.13 -4.87
N VAL A 48 -1.84 7.32 -4.68
CA VAL A 48 -2.71 8.01 -5.66
C VAL A 48 -2.36 9.48 -5.83
N GLU A 49 -1.66 10.08 -4.85
CA GLU A 49 -1.15 11.45 -4.90
C GLU A 49 0.12 11.61 -5.74
N SER A 50 0.75 10.49 -6.14
CA SER A 50 2.00 10.54 -6.91
C SER A 50 1.79 11.03 -8.33
N ASN A 51 2.71 11.85 -8.83
CA ASN A 51 2.75 12.30 -10.22
C ASN A 51 2.91 11.15 -11.22
N SER A 52 3.42 10.00 -10.77
CA SER A 52 3.68 8.82 -11.62
C SER A 52 2.62 7.74 -11.51
N ILE A 53 1.45 8.03 -10.92
CA ILE A 53 0.40 7.03 -10.71
C ILE A 53 -0.09 6.39 -12.02
N ASN A 54 -0.21 7.15 -13.10
CA ASN A 54 -0.63 6.62 -14.39
C ASN A 54 0.41 5.63 -14.95
N LYS A 55 1.70 5.92 -14.82
CA LYS A 55 2.76 4.99 -15.23
C LYS A 55 2.73 3.71 -14.41
N PHE A 56 2.47 3.81 -13.11
CA PHE A 56 2.28 2.65 -12.23
C PHE A 56 1.13 1.77 -12.74
N ILE A 57 -0.02 2.34 -13.04
CA ILE A 57 -1.18 1.63 -13.59
C ILE A 57 -0.80 0.91 -14.88
N ASP A 58 -0.16 1.59 -15.83
CA ASP A 58 0.26 1.02 -17.12
C ASP A 58 1.23 -0.17 -16.96
N VAL A 59 2.05 -0.18 -15.93
CA VAL A 59 2.96 -1.28 -15.61
C VAL A 59 2.19 -2.44 -14.97
N MET A 60 1.36 -2.15 -13.97
CA MET A 60 0.66 -3.18 -13.20
C MET A 60 -0.42 -3.90 -13.99
N GLN A 61 -1.11 -3.24 -14.92
CA GLN A 61 -2.10 -3.87 -15.81
C GLN A 61 -1.51 -4.99 -16.71
N LYS A 62 -0.19 -5.09 -16.78
CA LYS A 62 0.53 -6.13 -17.53
C LYS A 62 0.97 -7.29 -16.65
N GLN A 63 0.61 -7.27 -15.35
CA GLN A 63 1.03 -8.25 -14.35
C GLN A 63 -0.17 -9.01 -13.80
N ASP A 64 -0.36 -10.25 -14.25
CA ASP A 64 -1.51 -11.08 -13.83
C ASP A 64 -1.27 -11.79 -12.47
N SER A 65 -0.04 -11.81 -11.97
CA SER A 65 0.36 -12.58 -10.78
C SER A 65 0.72 -11.72 -9.57
N ILE A 66 0.58 -10.40 -9.68
CA ILE A 66 0.96 -9.45 -8.64
C ILE A 66 -0.24 -8.60 -8.27
N ASP A 67 -0.64 -8.62 -7.01
CA ASP A 67 -1.72 -7.78 -6.51
C ASP A 67 -1.37 -6.29 -6.64
N THR A 68 -2.25 -5.53 -7.27
CA THR A 68 -2.12 -4.08 -7.45
C THR A 68 -2.83 -3.32 -6.34
N GLY A 69 -2.08 -2.49 -5.61
CA GLY A 69 -2.60 -1.68 -4.52
C GLY A 69 -2.51 -0.18 -4.77
N PHE A 70 -3.49 0.56 -4.25
CA PHE A 70 -3.45 2.01 -4.22
C PHE A 70 -3.33 2.49 -2.78
N GLY A 71 -2.22 3.19 -2.51
CA GLY A 71 -1.97 3.85 -1.23
C GLY A 71 -2.60 5.24 -1.20
N ILE A 72 -3.04 5.67 -0.03
CA ILE A 72 -3.50 7.03 0.21
C ILE A 72 -2.95 7.56 1.52
N LEU A 73 -2.50 8.82 1.53
CA LEU A 73 -1.99 9.50 2.72
C LEU A 73 -3.11 9.74 3.75
N GLY A 74 -2.75 9.68 5.03
CA GLY A 74 -3.68 9.95 6.12
C GLY A 74 -4.30 11.34 6.10
N SER A 75 -3.59 12.32 5.52
CA SER A 75 -4.05 13.71 5.37
C SER A 75 -4.90 13.97 4.12
N SER A 76 -4.94 13.02 3.16
CA SER A 76 -5.66 13.19 1.90
C SER A 76 -7.16 12.89 2.04
N ASP A 77 -7.98 13.56 1.23
CA ASP A 77 -9.40 13.27 1.10
C ASP A 77 -9.58 11.90 0.43
N LEU A 78 -10.34 11.01 1.06
CA LEU A 78 -10.64 9.68 0.52
C LEU A 78 -11.35 9.70 -0.83
N ASN A 79 -12.02 10.79 -1.18
CA ASN A 79 -12.70 10.92 -2.48
C ASN A 79 -11.74 10.84 -3.68
N ILE A 80 -10.44 11.10 -3.49
CA ILE A 80 -9.45 10.96 -4.57
C ILE A 80 -9.21 9.50 -4.98
N LEU A 81 -9.64 8.51 -4.19
CA LEU A 81 -9.62 7.08 -4.56
C LEU A 81 -10.68 6.72 -5.59
N ARG A 82 -11.73 7.52 -5.76
CA ARG A 82 -12.89 7.19 -6.61
C ARG A 82 -12.51 6.77 -8.04
N PRO A 83 -11.62 7.47 -8.76
CA PRO A 83 -11.22 7.06 -10.12
C PRO A 83 -10.57 5.68 -10.19
N PHE A 84 -9.97 5.22 -9.10
CA PHE A 84 -9.26 3.92 -9.02
C PHE A 84 -10.19 2.79 -8.58
N LEU A 85 -11.21 3.09 -7.78
CA LEU A 85 -12.14 2.10 -7.23
C LEU A 85 -13.38 1.86 -8.08
N GLU A 86 -13.81 2.86 -8.85
CA GLU A 86 -15.04 2.82 -9.66
C GLU A 86 -14.74 2.65 -11.16
N SER A 87 -13.46 2.56 -11.56
CA SER A 87 -13.06 2.37 -12.95
C SER A 87 -13.05 0.89 -13.33
N GLU A 88 -13.74 0.54 -14.41
CA GLU A 88 -13.66 -0.81 -15.00
C GLU A 88 -12.29 -1.10 -15.67
N ASN A 89 -11.50 -0.06 -15.91
CA ASN A 89 -10.20 -0.17 -16.59
C ASN A 89 -9.01 -0.21 -15.62
N VAL A 90 -9.24 -0.14 -14.31
CA VAL A 90 -8.18 -0.16 -13.31
C VAL A 90 -8.43 -1.32 -12.35
N THR A 91 -7.51 -2.28 -12.33
CA THR A 91 -7.53 -3.37 -11.34
C THR A 91 -7.07 -2.84 -10.01
N THR A 92 -7.87 -3.02 -8.98
CA THR A 92 -7.57 -2.65 -7.59
C THR A 92 -7.80 -3.85 -6.69
N ASP A 93 -6.71 -4.55 -6.31
CA ASP A 93 -6.81 -5.72 -5.44
C ASP A 93 -6.85 -5.32 -3.96
N TYR A 94 -6.16 -4.22 -3.61
CA TYR A 94 -6.18 -3.69 -2.25
C TYR A 94 -6.00 -2.18 -2.18
N ILE A 95 -6.47 -1.62 -1.06
CA ILE A 95 -6.21 -0.23 -0.67
C ILE A 95 -5.30 -0.22 0.55
N LEU A 96 -4.27 0.63 0.52
CA LEU A 96 -3.37 0.88 1.63
C LEU A 96 -3.66 2.25 2.25
N LEU A 97 -4.20 2.24 3.47
CA LEU A 97 -4.48 3.43 4.25
C LEU A 97 -3.24 3.78 5.10
N LEU A 98 -2.46 4.76 4.65
CA LEU A 98 -1.28 5.22 5.39
C LEU A 98 -1.70 6.25 6.43
N CYS A 99 -1.52 5.93 7.71
CA CYS A 99 -1.97 6.76 8.83
C CYS A 99 -0.87 7.66 9.44
N VAL A 100 0.36 7.61 8.92
CA VAL A 100 1.51 8.45 9.31
C VAL A 100 2.01 9.25 8.11
N ASN A 101 2.85 10.25 8.35
CA ASN A 101 3.54 10.92 7.25
C ASN A 101 4.59 9.98 6.61
N PRO A 102 4.74 9.97 5.28
CA PRO A 102 5.72 9.12 4.62
C PRO A 102 7.16 9.50 4.99
N GLY A 103 8.04 8.51 5.04
CA GLY A 103 9.49 8.72 5.12
C GLY A 103 10.17 8.33 6.41
N PHE A 104 9.52 8.34 7.56
CA PHE A 104 10.14 8.02 8.86
C PHE A 104 9.32 7.02 9.66
N SER A 105 10.03 6.15 10.40
CA SER A 105 9.42 5.24 11.37
C SER A 105 9.20 5.94 12.73
N TYR A 106 8.38 5.34 13.59
CA TYR A 106 8.12 5.82 14.97
C TYR A 106 7.48 7.21 15.06
N GLN A 107 6.61 7.55 14.13
CA GLN A 107 5.81 8.77 14.18
C GLN A 107 4.46 8.52 14.86
N ASP A 108 3.93 9.57 15.46
CA ASP A 108 2.52 9.59 15.85
C ASP A 108 1.65 9.61 14.60
N PRO A 109 0.54 8.88 14.58
CA PRO A 109 -0.36 8.88 13.44
C PRO A 109 -1.02 10.25 13.25
N VAL A 110 -1.10 10.70 12.00
CA VAL A 110 -1.81 11.94 11.63
C VAL A 110 -3.32 11.76 11.68
N ILE A 111 -3.76 10.51 11.60
CA ILE A 111 -5.16 10.10 11.79
C ILE A 111 -5.19 8.74 12.48
N SER A 112 -6.17 8.51 13.35
CA SER A 112 -6.36 7.19 13.97
C SER A 112 -6.58 6.11 12.90
N PRO A 113 -5.82 4.98 12.92
CA PRO A 113 -6.02 3.86 12.02
C PRO A 113 -7.47 3.36 11.99
N ILE A 114 -8.11 3.23 13.14
CA ILE A 114 -9.51 2.80 13.27
C ILE A 114 -10.44 3.81 12.60
N GLN A 115 -10.27 5.11 12.88
CA GLN A 115 -11.09 6.16 12.28
C GLN A 115 -10.93 6.20 10.76
N ARG A 116 -9.69 6.04 10.26
CA ARG A 116 -9.42 6.03 8.82
C ARG A 116 -10.13 4.88 8.11
N VAL A 117 -10.15 3.69 8.71
CA VAL A 117 -10.88 2.53 8.18
C VAL A 117 -12.39 2.77 8.20
N LEU A 118 -12.93 3.32 9.28
CA LEU A 118 -14.36 3.66 9.37
C LEU A 118 -14.76 4.66 8.29
N ASP A 119 -13.98 5.73 8.10
CA ASP A 119 -14.25 6.75 7.09
C ASP A 119 -14.21 6.14 5.68
N PHE A 120 -13.21 5.29 5.40
CA PHE A 120 -13.12 4.58 4.12
C PHE A 120 -14.34 3.67 3.88
N LYS A 121 -14.73 2.85 4.84
CA LYS A 121 -15.88 1.94 4.70
C LYS A 121 -17.20 2.68 4.58
N ASN A 122 -17.36 3.82 5.25
CA ASN A 122 -18.54 4.66 5.10
C ASN A 122 -18.64 5.27 3.71
N LEU A 123 -17.51 5.67 3.11
CA LEU A 123 -17.46 6.26 1.77
C LEU A 123 -17.58 5.21 0.66
N TYR A 124 -17.01 4.01 0.89
CA TYR A 124 -16.99 2.91 -0.07
C TYR A 124 -17.58 1.62 0.52
N PRO A 125 -18.88 1.59 0.87
CA PRO A 125 -19.51 0.45 1.57
C PRO A 125 -19.54 -0.84 0.75
N ASN A 126 -19.43 -0.75 -0.57
CA ASN A 126 -19.47 -1.88 -1.49
C ASN A 126 -18.07 -2.35 -1.93
N TYR A 127 -17.00 -1.78 -1.39
CA TYR A 127 -15.63 -2.20 -1.72
C TYR A 127 -15.38 -3.65 -1.28
N GLN A 128 -14.91 -4.50 -2.21
CA GLN A 128 -14.71 -5.94 -1.99
C GLN A 128 -13.23 -6.34 -1.95
N GLY A 129 -12.31 -5.43 -2.30
CA GLY A 129 -10.87 -5.68 -2.25
C GLY A 129 -10.35 -5.72 -0.81
N GLN A 130 -9.07 -6.02 -0.67
CA GLN A 130 -8.41 -6.05 0.64
C GLN A 130 -8.18 -4.62 1.18
N ILE A 131 -8.24 -4.48 2.50
CA ILE A 131 -7.87 -3.25 3.21
C ILE A 131 -6.59 -3.52 3.98
N MET A 132 -5.55 -2.73 3.69
CA MET A 132 -4.29 -2.70 4.41
C MET A 132 -4.15 -1.38 5.15
N VAL A 133 -3.64 -1.42 6.39
CA VAL A 133 -3.40 -0.23 7.21
C VAL A 133 -1.94 -0.18 7.62
N ASP A 134 -1.29 0.96 7.41
CA ASP A 134 0.11 1.20 7.76
C ASP A 134 0.26 2.48 8.60
N GLY A 135 1.07 2.37 9.64
CA GLY A 135 1.38 3.48 10.54
C GLY A 135 0.44 3.62 11.75
N GLY A 136 1.03 3.75 12.93
CA GLY A 136 0.33 3.96 14.19
C GLY A 136 -0.48 2.76 14.71
N VAL A 137 -0.36 1.59 14.07
CA VAL A 137 -1.07 0.38 14.51
C VAL A 137 -0.40 -0.22 15.73
N SER A 138 -1.14 -0.34 16.83
CA SER A 138 -0.71 -1.02 18.05
C SER A 138 -1.40 -2.38 18.20
N ASN A 139 -0.80 -3.28 18.99
CA ASN A 139 -1.39 -4.59 19.28
C ASN A 139 -2.81 -4.50 19.87
N LYS A 140 -3.14 -3.43 20.59
CA LYS A 140 -4.46 -3.19 21.18
C LYS A 140 -5.54 -2.94 20.13
N MET A 141 -5.17 -2.45 18.95
CA MET A 141 -6.10 -2.12 17.85
C MET A 141 -6.39 -3.31 16.94
N LEU A 142 -5.59 -4.39 17.00
CA LEU A 142 -5.67 -5.49 16.03
C LEU A 142 -7.03 -6.16 15.97
N ASN A 143 -7.64 -6.43 17.13
CA ASN A 143 -8.96 -7.07 17.18
C ASN A 143 -10.03 -6.18 16.53
N GLU A 144 -10.05 -4.89 16.87
CA GLU A 144 -11.00 -3.92 16.32
C GLU A 144 -10.80 -3.72 14.81
N LEU A 145 -9.54 -3.60 14.35
CA LEU A 145 -9.23 -3.50 12.92
C LEU A 145 -9.68 -4.76 12.16
N ASN A 146 -9.48 -5.94 12.74
CA ASN A 146 -9.94 -7.20 12.16
C ASN A 146 -11.47 -7.26 12.08
N GLU A 147 -12.20 -6.85 13.14
CA GLU A 147 -13.67 -6.77 13.14
C GLU A 147 -14.18 -5.77 12.10
N LEU A 148 -13.43 -4.71 11.85
CA LEU A 148 -13.70 -3.75 10.77
C LEU A 148 -13.34 -4.30 9.36
N GLY A 149 -12.80 -5.52 9.26
CA GLY A 149 -12.49 -6.16 7.98
C GLY A 149 -11.17 -5.72 7.38
N VAL A 150 -10.22 -5.23 8.18
CA VAL A 150 -8.84 -5.00 7.76
C VAL A 150 -8.14 -6.36 7.55
N ASN A 151 -7.56 -6.57 6.40
CA ASN A 151 -6.90 -7.82 6.03
C ASN A 151 -5.43 -7.85 6.43
N VAL A 152 -4.76 -6.69 6.37
CA VAL A 152 -3.33 -6.57 6.69
C VAL A 152 -3.07 -5.32 7.53
N SER A 153 -2.36 -5.50 8.65
CA SER A 153 -1.88 -4.41 9.51
C SER A 153 -0.36 -4.41 9.52
N VAL A 154 0.25 -3.33 9.02
CA VAL A 154 1.70 -3.18 8.97
C VAL A 154 2.21 -2.64 10.32
N GLN A 155 3.10 -3.39 10.95
CA GLN A 155 3.63 -3.10 12.29
C GLN A 155 5.16 -3.18 12.30
N GLY A 156 5.83 -2.09 11.93
CA GLY A 156 7.30 -2.03 12.01
C GLY A 156 7.81 -1.96 13.46
N GLY A 157 7.40 -0.93 14.20
CA GLY A 157 7.87 -0.67 15.56
C GLY A 157 7.46 -1.70 16.60
N ALA A 158 6.30 -2.34 16.45
CA ALA A 158 5.83 -3.37 17.39
C ALA A 158 6.57 -4.71 17.25
N ILE A 159 7.24 -4.95 16.12
CA ILE A 159 7.95 -6.20 15.81
C ILE A 159 9.46 -6.02 15.97
N PHE A 160 10.02 -4.88 15.55
CA PHE A 160 11.46 -4.63 15.46
C PHE A 160 11.95 -3.53 16.42
N GLY A 161 11.06 -2.93 17.22
CA GLY A 161 11.34 -1.86 18.15
C GLY A 161 11.94 -2.28 19.49
#